data_3bf647567f304619c4c865c8faea271d
#
_entry.id   3bf647567f304619c4c865c8faea271d
#
_cell.length_a   1.000
_cell.length_b   1.000
_cell.length_c   1.000
_cell.angle_alpha   90.00
_cell.angle_beta   90.00
_cell.angle_gamma   90.00
#
_symmetry.space_group_name_H-M   'P 1'
#
loop_
_entity.id
_entity.type
_entity.pdbx_description
1 polymer ?
#
loop_
_entity_poly.entity_id
_entity_poly.type
_entity_poly.pdbx_seq_one_letter_code
_entity_poly.pdbx_strand_id
1 'polypeptide(L)'
;VRVGKRAEASELLDFFLSDRRPVEWNQWPEITWRDPRSPGHLGDVPHTWIAAEYMLALASMVASERETSLKLILASGLPWSWISEESGFSVRGLMTRYGPLDFKMAVSETDCITFEIGDRISLPPGGLSVAPPLSPGHRILHALTSSGQSLALDPDGASVTIKNLPITATLFLGPSDSSPLA
;
A
#
# COMPACT_ATOMS: atom_id res chain seq x y z
N VAL A 1 1.82 -2.68 8.58
CA VAL A 1 1.55 -1.46 7.80
C VAL A 1 1.42 -0.24 8.71
N ARG A 2 0.47 -0.20 9.65
CA ARG A 2 0.20 0.99 10.49
C ARG A 2 1.37 1.44 11.37
N VAL A 3 2.29 0.55 11.69
CA VAL A 3 3.48 0.81 12.53
C VAL A 3 4.78 0.87 11.73
N GLY A 4 4.69 1.01 10.41
CA GLY A 4 5.85 1.14 9.53
C GLY A 4 6.56 -0.17 9.16
N LYS A 5 6.06 -1.33 9.60
CA LYS A 5 6.65 -2.65 9.34
C LYS A 5 6.11 -3.24 8.03
N ARG A 6 6.59 -2.71 6.91
CA ARG A 6 6.13 -3.11 5.57
C ARG A 6 6.63 -4.51 5.18
N ALA A 7 7.91 -4.81 5.44
CA ALA A 7 8.50 -6.10 5.10
C ALA A 7 7.80 -7.24 5.84
N GLU A 8 7.64 -7.11 7.16
CA GLU A 8 6.97 -8.11 7.98
C GLU A 8 5.48 -8.28 7.60
N ALA A 9 4.83 -7.19 7.16
CA ALA A 9 3.45 -7.28 6.65
C ALA A 9 3.38 -8.07 5.34
N SER A 10 4.36 -7.92 4.45
CA SER A 10 4.48 -8.70 3.21
C SER A 10 4.73 -10.18 3.49
N GLU A 11 5.65 -10.50 4.40
CA GLU A 11 5.94 -11.88 4.81
C GLU A 11 4.70 -12.58 5.40
N LEU A 12 3.92 -11.86 6.23
CA LEU A 12 2.68 -12.39 6.77
C LEU A 12 1.63 -12.63 5.67
N LEU A 13 1.54 -11.75 4.68
CA LEU A 13 0.63 -11.92 3.57
C LEU A 13 0.98 -13.15 2.75
N ASP A 14 2.25 -13.35 2.43
CA ASP A 14 2.76 -14.52 1.70
C ASP A 14 2.52 -15.81 2.49
N PHE A 15 2.73 -15.77 3.81
CA PHE A 15 2.41 -16.90 4.69
C PHE A 15 0.92 -17.26 4.61
N PHE A 16 0.01 -16.28 4.71
CA PHE A 16 -1.42 -16.53 4.58
C PHE A 16 -1.77 -17.09 3.20
N LEU A 17 -1.20 -16.57 2.12
CA LEU A 17 -1.43 -17.08 0.77
C LEU A 17 -1.00 -18.54 0.61
N SER A 18 0.12 -18.92 1.22
CA SER A 18 0.65 -20.29 1.15
C SER A 18 -0.13 -21.28 2.03
N ASP A 19 -0.84 -20.79 3.04
CA ASP A 19 -1.54 -21.63 4.04
C ASP A 19 -3.03 -21.86 3.74
N ARG A 20 -3.48 -21.57 2.51
CA ARG A 20 -4.85 -21.89 2.06
C ARG A 20 -5.09 -23.39 2.06
N ARG A 21 -6.21 -23.83 2.60
CA ARG A 21 -6.54 -25.27 2.72
C ARG A 21 -8.04 -25.55 2.55
N PRO A 22 -8.42 -26.36 1.55
CA PRO A 22 -7.59 -26.84 0.44
C PRO A 22 -7.12 -25.68 -0.45
N VAL A 23 -5.94 -25.78 -1.04
CA VAL A 23 -5.37 -24.74 -1.92
C VAL A 23 -6.28 -24.47 -3.11
N GLU A 24 -6.91 -25.52 -3.66
CA GLU A 24 -7.79 -25.45 -4.81
C GLU A 24 -9.08 -24.66 -4.53
N TRP A 25 -9.50 -24.57 -3.28
CA TRP A 25 -10.69 -23.79 -2.88
C TRP A 25 -10.39 -22.30 -2.70
N ASN A 26 -9.11 -21.94 -2.68
CA ASN A 26 -8.70 -20.56 -2.44
C ASN A 26 -9.29 -19.97 -1.14
N GLN A 27 -9.33 -20.78 -0.09
CA GLN A 27 -9.97 -20.49 1.19
C GLN A 27 -9.06 -20.82 2.37
N TRP A 28 -9.44 -20.35 3.54
CA TRP A 28 -8.79 -20.67 4.80
C TRP A 28 -9.77 -21.33 5.75
N PRO A 29 -9.29 -22.28 6.59
CA PRO A 29 -10.04 -22.75 7.74
C PRO A 29 -9.99 -21.72 8.87
N GLU A 30 -10.95 -21.79 9.78
CA GLU A 30 -10.97 -20.99 11.02
C GLU A 30 -9.70 -21.25 11.85
N ILE A 31 -9.41 -22.52 12.08
CA ILE A 31 -8.25 -23.00 12.84
C ILE A 31 -7.61 -24.12 12.06
N THR A 32 -6.27 -24.14 12.04
CA THR A 32 -5.51 -25.22 11.42
C THR A 32 -4.20 -25.47 12.14
N TRP A 33 -3.70 -26.70 12.06
CA TRP A 33 -2.37 -27.03 12.53
C TRP A 33 -1.32 -26.52 11.54
N ARG A 34 -0.16 -26.18 12.06
CA ARG A 34 0.96 -25.70 11.25
C ARG A 34 1.42 -26.74 10.23
N ASP A 35 1.46 -28.02 10.62
CA ASP A 35 1.75 -29.12 9.69
C ASP A 35 0.47 -29.54 8.97
N PRO A 36 0.38 -29.32 7.63
CA PRO A 36 -0.81 -29.66 6.85
C PRO A 36 -1.12 -31.18 6.82
N ARG A 37 -0.16 -32.02 7.19
CA ARG A 37 -0.32 -33.48 7.28
C ARG A 37 -0.77 -33.95 8.67
N SER A 38 -0.77 -33.05 9.64
CA SER A 38 -1.25 -33.40 10.98
C SER A 38 -2.75 -33.64 10.95
N PRO A 39 -3.27 -34.72 11.57
CA PRO A 39 -4.70 -34.97 11.72
C PRO A 39 -5.36 -34.11 12.81
N GLY A 40 -4.67 -33.07 13.29
CA GLY A 40 -5.17 -32.20 14.34
C GLY A 40 -6.46 -31.48 13.98
N HIS A 41 -6.96 -30.70 14.91
CA HIS A 41 -8.22 -29.96 14.75
C HIS A 41 -8.16 -29.03 13.52
N LEU A 42 -9.19 -29.10 12.69
CA LEU A 42 -9.48 -28.21 11.59
C LEU A 42 -10.82 -27.54 11.88
N GLY A 43 -10.82 -26.22 12.01
CA GLY A 43 -12.04 -25.45 12.17
C GLY A 43 -12.89 -25.41 10.91
N ASP A 44 -13.95 -24.63 10.93
CA ASP A 44 -14.87 -24.49 9.79
C ASP A 44 -14.17 -24.10 8.51
N VAL A 45 -14.53 -24.75 7.39
CA VAL A 45 -14.00 -24.52 6.03
C VAL A 45 -15.17 -24.53 5.04
N PRO A 46 -15.33 -23.51 4.21
CA PRO A 46 -14.63 -22.22 4.19
C PRO A 46 -14.99 -21.32 5.37
N HIS A 47 -14.04 -20.56 5.91
CA HIS A 47 -14.30 -19.63 6.99
C HIS A 47 -14.32 -18.19 6.47
N THR A 48 -15.51 -17.62 6.31
CA THR A 48 -15.70 -16.30 5.67
C THR A 48 -15.08 -15.15 6.45
N TRP A 49 -14.99 -15.26 7.78
CA TRP A 49 -14.34 -14.25 8.61
C TRP A 49 -12.86 -14.12 8.28
N ILE A 50 -12.14 -15.24 8.22
CA ILE A 50 -10.69 -15.23 7.85
C ILE A 50 -10.50 -14.65 6.45
N ALA A 51 -11.36 -15.02 5.49
CA ALA A 51 -11.32 -14.45 4.14
C ALA A 51 -11.55 -12.92 4.15
N ALA A 52 -12.49 -12.44 4.96
CA ALA A 52 -12.75 -11.00 5.12
C ALA A 52 -11.55 -10.26 5.72
N GLU A 53 -10.92 -10.81 6.77
CA GLU A 53 -9.72 -10.23 7.39
C GLU A 53 -8.54 -10.16 6.39
N TYR A 54 -8.39 -11.18 5.56
CA TYR A 54 -7.38 -11.16 4.50
C TYR A 54 -7.62 -10.03 3.48
N MET A 55 -8.88 -9.86 3.03
CA MET A 55 -9.25 -8.77 2.13
C MET A 55 -9.03 -7.39 2.76
N LEU A 56 -9.38 -7.22 4.04
CA LEU A 56 -9.15 -5.98 4.79
C LEU A 56 -7.65 -5.70 4.97
N ALA A 57 -6.84 -6.74 5.18
CA ALA A 57 -5.39 -6.60 5.24
C ALA A 57 -4.82 -6.09 3.92
N LEU A 58 -5.22 -6.68 2.78
CA LEU A 58 -4.85 -6.22 1.44
C LEU A 58 -5.29 -4.76 1.19
N ALA A 59 -6.54 -4.43 1.49
CA ALA A 59 -7.04 -3.06 1.35
C ALA A 59 -6.22 -2.06 2.18
N SER A 60 -5.81 -2.44 3.40
CA SER A 60 -4.98 -1.63 4.29
C SER A 60 -3.55 -1.41 3.78
N MET A 61 -3.02 -2.32 2.95
CA MET A 61 -1.72 -2.12 2.30
C MET A 61 -1.78 -1.00 1.27
N VAL A 62 -2.90 -0.87 0.59
CA VAL A 62 -3.16 0.17 -0.42
C VAL A 62 -3.55 1.49 0.22
N ALA A 63 -4.53 1.46 1.15
CA ALA A 63 -5.14 2.63 1.75
C ALA A 63 -5.30 2.42 3.27
N SER A 64 -4.39 3.01 4.05
CA SER A 64 -4.38 2.91 5.52
C SER A 64 -5.05 4.12 6.15
N GLU A 65 -6.23 3.92 6.73
CA GLU A 65 -6.95 4.97 7.45
C GLU A 65 -6.40 5.14 8.88
N ARG A 66 -6.17 6.40 9.27
CA ARG A 66 -5.76 6.79 10.61
C ARG A 66 -6.93 7.45 11.32
N GLU A 67 -7.69 6.68 12.10
CA GLU A 67 -8.94 7.12 12.73
C GLU A 67 -8.75 8.33 13.67
N THR A 68 -7.67 8.34 14.46
CA THR A 68 -7.41 9.41 15.44
C THR A 68 -7.05 10.74 14.79
N SER A 69 -6.40 10.72 13.64
CA SER A 69 -5.98 11.92 12.90
C SER A 69 -6.84 12.22 11.68
N LEU A 70 -7.82 11.34 11.36
CA LEU A 70 -8.65 11.40 10.15
C LEU A 70 -7.82 11.48 8.86
N LYS A 71 -6.61 10.91 8.88
CA LYS A 71 -5.65 10.91 7.75
C LYS A 71 -5.80 9.63 6.95
N LEU A 72 -5.66 9.73 5.63
CA LEU A 72 -5.53 8.58 4.74
C LEU A 72 -4.12 8.52 4.17
N ILE A 73 -3.49 7.35 4.25
CA ILE A 73 -2.14 7.11 3.73
C ILE A 73 -2.22 6.03 2.66
N LEU A 74 -1.86 6.37 1.43
CA LEU A 74 -1.83 5.45 0.30
C LEU A 74 -0.45 4.80 0.16
N ALA A 75 -0.43 3.58 -0.35
CA ALA A 75 0.76 2.78 -0.66
C ALA A 75 1.65 2.41 0.52
N SER A 76 1.23 2.69 1.78
CA SER A 76 2.08 2.45 2.96
C SER A 76 2.44 0.98 3.21
N GLY A 77 1.72 0.05 2.60
CA GLY A 77 1.96 -1.40 2.69
C GLY A 77 2.37 -2.05 1.38
N LEU A 78 2.39 -1.34 0.25
CA LEU A 78 2.73 -1.95 -1.04
C LEU A 78 4.18 -2.43 -1.04
N PRO A 79 4.44 -3.70 -1.45
CA PRO A 79 5.81 -4.17 -1.68
C PRO A 79 6.39 -3.53 -2.93
N TRP A 80 7.72 -3.38 -2.97
CA TRP A 80 8.43 -2.88 -4.14
C TRP A 80 8.13 -3.71 -5.41
N SER A 81 8.07 -5.03 -5.29
CA SER A 81 7.79 -5.94 -6.41
C SER A 81 6.49 -5.62 -7.15
N TRP A 82 5.46 -5.13 -6.44
CA TRP A 82 4.17 -4.83 -7.08
C TRP A 82 4.20 -3.57 -7.95
N ILE A 83 5.09 -2.63 -7.68
CA ILE A 83 5.19 -1.39 -8.44
C ILE A 83 6.32 -1.41 -9.47
N SER A 84 7.28 -2.36 -9.36
CA SER A 84 8.42 -2.49 -10.26
C SER A 84 8.17 -3.41 -11.46
N GLU A 85 7.05 -4.14 -11.48
CA GLU A 85 6.62 -4.87 -12.67
C GLU A 85 6.19 -3.90 -13.78
N GLU A 86 6.26 -4.34 -15.04
CA GLU A 86 5.98 -3.51 -16.22
C GLU A 86 4.60 -2.81 -16.17
N SER A 87 3.57 -3.49 -15.66
CA SER A 87 2.23 -2.93 -15.50
C SER A 87 2.08 -2.03 -14.28
N GLY A 88 3.02 -2.08 -13.33
CA GLY A 88 2.89 -1.46 -12.01
C GLY A 88 1.71 -2.00 -11.21
N PHE A 89 1.34 -1.27 -10.18
CA PHE A 89 0.18 -1.55 -9.33
C PHE A 89 -0.99 -0.65 -9.70
N SER A 90 -2.20 -1.20 -9.76
CA SER A 90 -3.42 -0.41 -9.92
C SER A 90 -4.61 -1.00 -9.16
N VAL A 91 -5.47 -0.13 -8.62
CA VAL A 91 -6.75 -0.48 -8.04
C VAL A 91 -7.82 0.50 -8.51
N ARG A 92 -9.05 0.01 -8.72
CA ARG A 92 -10.20 0.83 -9.09
C ARG A 92 -11.35 0.59 -8.13
N GLY A 93 -11.92 1.68 -7.62
CA GLY A 93 -13.10 1.63 -6.78
C GLY A 93 -12.87 1.00 -5.40
N LEU A 94 -11.65 0.98 -4.87
CA LEU A 94 -11.41 0.52 -3.52
C LEU A 94 -12.17 1.42 -2.54
N MET A 95 -13.11 0.83 -1.81
CA MET A 95 -13.94 1.59 -0.87
C MET A 95 -13.12 2.05 0.32
N THR A 96 -13.14 3.36 0.56
CA THR A 96 -12.59 4.02 1.75
C THR A 96 -13.68 4.83 2.43
N ARG A 97 -13.44 5.29 3.65
CA ARG A 97 -14.36 6.22 4.36
C ARG A 97 -14.60 7.52 3.58
N TYR A 98 -13.68 7.88 2.68
CA TYR A 98 -13.70 9.16 1.95
C TYR A 98 -14.18 9.02 0.51
N GLY A 99 -14.64 7.85 0.12
CA GLY A 99 -15.14 7.52 -1.22
C GLY A 99 -14.34 6.41 -1.92
N PRO A 100 -14.77 6.01 -3.12
CA PRO A 100 -14.11 4.98 -3.89
C PRO A 100 -12.78 5.50 -4.46
N LEU A 101 -11.70 4.82 -4.12
CA LEU A 101 -10.34 5.15 -4.54
C LEU A 101 -10.01 4.49 -5.88
N ASP A 102 -9.60 5.30 -6.85
CA ASP A 102 -8.86 4.87 -8.04
C ASP A 102 -7.40 5.30 -7.86
N PHE A 103 -6.49 4.34 -7.84
CA PHE A 103 -5.08 4.59 -7.56
C PHE A 103 -4.19 3.72 -8.44
N LYS A 104 -3.14 4.33 -8.98
CA LYS A 104 -2.07 3.63 -9.68
C LYS A 104 -0.72 4.07 -9.16
N MET A 105 0.26 3.17 -9.20
CA MET A 105 1.64 3.46 -8.87
C MET A 105 2.57 2.53 -9.64
N ALA A 106 3.63 3.07 -10.22
CA ALA A 106 4.62 2.30 -10.96
C ALA A 106 6.01 2.94 -10.87
N VAL A 107 7.04 2.13 -10.95
CA VAL A 107 8.40 2.60 -11.25
C VAL A 107 8.43 3.00 -12.72
N SER A 108 8.73 4.25 -13.01
CA SER A 108 8.75 4.78 -14.39
C SER A 108 10.14 4.79 -15.01
N GLU A 109 11.15 5.08 -14.19
CA GLU A 109 12.58 5.09 -14.55
C GLU A 109 13.42 4.72 -13.32
N THR A 110 14.73 4.59 -13.50
CA THR A 110 15.64 4.42 -12.35
C THR A 110 15.42 5.56 -11.37
N ASP A 111 15.14 5.23 -10.12
CA ASP A 111 14.89 6.18 -9.03
C ASP A 111 13.67 7.11 -9.22
N CYS A 112 12.73 6.73 -10.08
CA CYS A 112 11.48 7.47 -10.29
C CYS A 112 10.26 6.60 -10.08
N ILE A 113 9.31 7.06 -9.24
CA ILE A 113 8.00 6.43 -9.05
C ILE A 113 6.93 7.42 -9.51
N THR A 114 6.06 6.98 -10.42
CA THR A 114 4.84 7.73 -10.79
C THR A 114 3.63 7.21 -10.05
N PHE A 115 2.69 8.10 -9.73
CA PHE A 115 1.38 7.71 -9.21
C PHE A 115 0.25 8.57 -9.76
N GLU A 116 -0.94 7.99 -9.77
CA GLU A 116 -2.20 8.65 -10.15
C GLU A 116 -3.26 8.41 -9.07
N ILE A 117 -4.00 9.45 -8.71
CA ILE A 117 -5.17 9.36 -7.83
C ILE A 117 -6.36 10.02 -8.55
N GLY A 118 -7.46 9.28 -8.66
CA GLY A 118 -8.69 9.76 -9.30
C GLY A 118 -9.46 10.79 -8.47
N ASP A 119 -10.59 11.26 -9.01
CA ASP A 119 -11.43 12.33 -8.44
C ASP A 119 -12.62 11.81 -7.61
N ARG A 120 -12.84 10.49 -7.56
CA ARG A 120 -13.99 9.90 -6.84
C ARG A 120 -13.83 9.85 -5.32
N ILE A 121 -12.64 10.17 -4.81
CA ILE A 121 -12.34 10.24 -3.39
C ILE A 121 -12.26 11.70 -2.92
N SER A 122 -12.82 12.01 -1.76
CA SER A 122 -12.68 13.33 -1.13
C SER A 122 -11.41 13.40 -0.29
N LEU A 123 -10.83 14.59 -0.18
CA LEU A 123 -9.68 14.80 0.72
C LEU A 123 -10.11 14.61 2.17
N PRO A 124 -9.41 13.73 2.93
CA PRO A 124 -9.69 13.53 4.35
C PRO A 124 -9.43 14.81 5.16
N PRO A 125 -10.20 15.08 6.24
CA PRO A 125 -9.96 16.25 7.11
C PRO A 125 -8.54 16.29 7.70
N GLY A 126 -7.95 15.14 7.99
CA GLY A 126 -6.57 15.01 8.48
C GLY A 126 -5.50 14.98 7.39
N GLY A 127 -5.92 15.06 6.12
CA GLY A 127 -5.02 15.03 4.96
C GLY A 127 -4.88 13.68 4.29
N LEU A 128 -4.37 13.73 3.06
CA LEU A 128 -4.04 12.58 2.22
C LEU A 128 -2.53 12.57 1.96
N SER A 129 -1.89 11.42 2.15
CA SER A 129 -0.46 11.25 1.84
C SER A 129 -0.24 10.01 0.98
N VAL A 130 0.83 10.02 0.20
CA VAL A 130 1.33 8.84 -0.52
C VAL A 130 2.69 8.46 0.06
N ALA A 131 2.79 7.23 0.58
CA ALA A 131 3.99 6.66 1.19
C ALA A 131 4.45 5.44 0.38
N PRO A 132 5.22 5.63 -0.70
CA PRO A 132 5.63 4.55 -1.59
C PRO A 132 6.58 3.56 -0.89
N PRO A 133 6.76 2.34 -1.43
CA PRO A 133 7.89 1.51 -1.04
C PRO A 133 9.19 2.20 -1.46
N LEU A 134 10.14 2.25 -0.54
CA LEU A 134 11.48 2.81 -0.77
C LEU A 134 12.53 1.72 -0.53
N SER A 135 13.60 1.71 -1.32
CA SER A 135 14.76 0.87 -1.06
C SER A 135 15.45 1.31 0.23
N PRO A 136 16.08 0.38 0.99
CA PRO A 136 16.84 0.75 2.17
C PRO A 136 17.86 1.85 1.88
N GLY A 137 17.92 2.86 2.75
CA GLY A 137 18.81 4.01 2.58
C GLY A 137 18.39 5.02 1.50
N HIS A 138 17.19 4.88 0.93
CA HIS A 138 16.62 5.86 0.00
C HIS A 138 15.48 6.65 0.63
N ARG A 139 15.28 7.86 0.09
CA ARG A 139 14.17 8.75 0.42
C ARG A 139 13.66 9.46 -0.83
N ILE A 140 12.52 10.10 -0.72
CA ILE A 140 12.01 11.03 -1.73
C ILE A 140 12.83 12.33 -1.61
N LEU A 141 13.53 12.73 -2.66
CA LEU A 141 14.29 13.97 -2.71
C LEU A 141 13.41 15.16 -3.10
N HIS A 142 12.54 14.96 -4.08
CA HIS A 142 11.50 15.91 -4.51
C HIS A 142 10.36 15.18 -5.21
N ALA A 143 9.23 15.87 -5.37
CA ALA A 143 8.06 15.36 -6.05
C ALA A 143 7.39 16.45 -6.88
N LEU A 144 7.02 16.12 -8.11
CA LEU A 144 6.40 17.05 -9.04
C LEU A 144 5.10 16.50 -9.61
N THR A 145 4.08 17.34 -9.69
CA THR A 145 2.87 17.01 -10.45
C THR A 145 3.17 17.01 -11.96
N SER A 146 2.27 16.43 -12.76
CA SER A 146 2.36 16.48 -14.23
C SER A 146 2.36 17.91 -14.79
N SER A 147 1.90 18.91 -14.02
CA SER A 147 1.99 20.34 -14.36
C SER A 147 3.28 21.02 -13.88
N GLY A 148 4.22 20.28 -13.27
CA GLY A 148 5.49 20.79 -12.75
C GLY A 148 5.42 21.46 -11.38
N GLN A 149 4.29 21.37 -10.67
CA GLN A 149 4.16 21.93 -9.33
C GLN A 149 4.81 21.01 -8.30
N SER A 150 5.62 21.54 -7.39
CA SER A 150 6.22 20.79 -6.28
C SER A 150 5.18 20.36 -5.25
N LEU A 151 5.30 19.12 -4.78
CA LEU A 151 4.53 18.58 -3.67
C LEU A 151 5.34 18.68 -2.37
N ALA A 152 4.62 18.91 -1.26
CA ALA A 152 5.23 18.93 0.06
C ALA A 152 5.63 17.52 0.49
N LEU A 153 6.89 17.34 0.88
CA LEU A 153 7.41 16.12 1.49
C LEU A 153 7.16 16.13 3.00
N ASP A 154 6.93 14.97 3.58
CA ASP A 154 7.03 14.79 5.03
C ASP A 154 8.50 14.94 5.47
N PRO A 155 8.77 15.36 6.72
CA PRO A 155 10.15 15.69 7.16
C PRO A 155 11.18 14.57 7.02
N ASP A 156 10.74 13.31 7.05
CA ASP A 156 11.58 12.11 6.88
C ASP A 156 11.84 11.74 5.41
N GLY A 157 11.19 12.43 4.48
CA GLY A 157 11.24 12.12 3.05
C GLY A 157 10.62 10.77 2.69
N ALA A 158 9.78 10.21 3.55
CA ALA A 158 9.16 8.90 3.32
C ALA A 158 7.79 9.00 2.65
N SER A 159 7.18 10.18 2.63
CA SER A 159 5.86 10.40 2.01
C SER A 159 5.68 11.82 1.47
N VAL A 160 4.66 11.98 0.62
CA VAL A 160 4.24 13.28 0.07
C VAL A 160 2.81 13.59 0.47
N THR A 161 2.53 14.86 0.75
CA THR A 161 1.18 15.35 1.09
C THR A 161 0.44 15.79 -0.16
N ILE A 162 -0.79 15.33 -0.33
CA ILE A 162 -1.69 15.65 -1.44
C ILE A 162 -2.72 16.67 -1.00
N LYS A 163 -2.82 17.79 -1.74
CA LYS A 163 -3.74 18.90 -1.44
C LYS A 163 -4.86 19.05 -2.46
N ASN A 164 -4.74 18.46 -3.64
CA ASN A 164 -5.73 18.57 -4.71
C ASN A 164 -5.90 17.23 -5.41
N LEU A 165 -7.12 16.95 -5.89
CA LEU A 165 -7.52 15.79 -6.68
C LEU A 165 -8.30 16.23 -7.91
N PRO A 166 -8.24 15.49 -9.02
CA PRO A 166 -7.35 14.36 -9.27
C PRO A 166 -5.88 14.79 -9.39
N ILE A 167 -4.95 13.84 -9.26
CA ILE A 167 -3.53 14.15 -9.36
C ILE A 167 -2.75 13.04 -10.06
N THR A 168 -1.78 13.45 -10.87
CA THR A 168 -0.69 12.62 -11.39
C THR A 168 0.63 13.27 -11.00
N ALA A 169 1.54 12.51 -10.42
CA ALA A 169 2.81 13.04 -9.97
C ALA A 169 3.94 12.02 -10.07
N THR A 170 5.16 12.52 -10.09
CA THR A 170 6.41 11.75 -10.08
C THR A 170 7.20 12.05 -8.81
N LEU A 171 7.66 11.02 -8.15
CA LEU A 171 8.56 11.03 -7.01
C LEU A 171 9.95 10.72 -7.50
N PHE A 172 10.92 11.55 -7.16
CA PHE A 172 12.33 11.37 -7.48
C PHE A 172 13.05 10.90 -6.22
N LEU A 173 13.68 9.74 -6.31
CA LEU A 173 14.29 9.05 -5.19
C LEU A 173 15.81 9.26 -5.19
N GLY A 174 16.42 9.07 -4.04
CA GLY A 174 17.86 9.05 -3.92
C GLY A 174 18.33 8.68 -2.53
N PRO A 175 19.65 8.55 -2.32
CA PRO A 175 20.23 8.21 -1.04
C PRO A 175 19.81 9.17 0.07
N SER A 176 19.59 8.64 1.26
CA SER A 176 19.16 9.43 2.42
C SER A 176 20.16 10.53 2.84
N ASP A 177 21.43 10.36 2.49
CA ASP A 177 22.50 11.34 2.76
C ASP A 177 22.58 12.49 1.74
N SER A 178 21.79 12.41 0.65
CA SER A 178 21.71 13.47 -0.37
C SER A 178 20.90 14.65 0.16
N SER A 179 21.40 15.87 -0.01
CA SER A 179 20.58 17.07 0.26
C SER A 179 19.40 17.12 -0.69
N PRO A 180 18.19 17.55 -0.25
CA PRO A 180 17.09 17.83 -1.17
C PRO A 180 17.55 18.83 -2.21
N LEU A 181 17.22 18.59 -3.47
CA LEU A 181 17.46 19.57 -4.53
C LEU A 181 16.61 20.82 -4.21
N ALA A 182 17.25 21.98 -4.17
CA ALA A 182 16.63 23.26 -3.89
C ALA A 182 15.69 23.71 -5.01
#